data_adc72e7fb5e0fbc90552e513749aa87e
#
_entry.id   adc72e7fb5e0fbc90552e513749aa87e
#
_cell.length_a   1.000
_cell.length_b   1.000
_cell.length_c   1.000
_cell.angle_alpha   90.00
_cell.angle_beta   90.00
_cell.angle_gamma   90.00
#
_symmetry.space_group_name_H-M   'P 1'
#
loop_
_entity.id
_entity.type
_entity.pdbx_description
1 polymer ?
#
loop_
_entity_poly.entity_id
_entity_poly.type
_entity_poly.pdbx_seq_one_letter_code
_entity_poly.pdbx_strand_id
1 'polypeptide(L)'
;MFRFPGVRKKRLPLANFQAPLRGEQLTAMIDQDIQQALRHLRRADPVMRDVIRRAGPFTLKRHRNRFRALVFSIVSQQISGKAAAAIRARLIEYLKPKPISPQSIARLTPEELRSVGMSPQKTAYLLDLANRVARRELRLDRMTRMSDEEVIEALIQVKGIGVWTAQMFLIFSLGRLDVFPHDDLGVRSAIRNLYGLDELPNKEVSHRIATPWRPYASIATWYCWRSLEFKD
;
A
#
# COMPACT_ATOMS: atom_id res chain seq x y z
N MET A 1 20.35 -7.97 -31.48
CA MET A 1 21.25 -7.45 -30.44
C MET A 1 20.98 -5.96 -30.28
N PHE A 2 19.98 -5.59 -29.48
CA PHE A 2 19.59 -4.20 -29.26
C PHE A 2 20.11 -3.75 -27.89
N ARG A 3 21.07 -2.81 -27.92
CA ARG A 3 21.61 -2.15 -26.72
C ARG A 3 20.61 -1.08 -26.26
N PHE A 4 20.12 -1.19 -25.03
CA PHE A 4 19.38 -0.12 -24.38
C PHE A 4 20.34 0.97 -23.88
N PRO A 5 20.08 2.27 -24.14
CA PRO A 5 20.89 3.35 -23.59
C PRO A 5 20.61 3.46 -22.07
N GLY A 6 21.70 3.56 -21.31
CA GLY A 6 21.67 3.64 -19.85
C GLY A 6 20.90 4.86 -19.35
N VAL A 7 19.82 4.64 -18.62
CA VAL A 7 19.10 5.68 -17.90
C VAL A 7 19.94 6.09 -16.69
N ARG A 8 20.56 7.26 -16.75
CA ARG A 8 21.21 7.89 -15.59
C ARG A 8 20.17 8.08 -14.49
N LYS A 9 20.35 7.38 -13.36
CA LYS A 9 19.61 7.62 -12.11
C LYS A 9 19.86 9.07 -11.68
N LYS A 10 18.94 9.98 -11.97
CA LYS A 10 18.92 11.30 -11.31
C LYS A 10 18.58 11.02 -9.84
N ARG A 11 19.58 11.10 -8.96
CA ARG A 11 19.35 11.24 -7.52
C ARG A 11 18.59 12.54 -7.32
N LEU A 12 17.38 12.46 -6.81
CA LEU A 12 16.69 13.64 -6.26
C LEU A 12 17.60 14.20 -5.15
N PRO A 13 17.78 15.53 -5.06
CA PRO A 13 18.61 16.13 -4.03
C PRO A 13 18.06 15.70 -2.67
N LEU A 14 18.97 15.21 -1.80
CA LEU A 14 18.69 14.99 -0.37
C LEU A 14 18.17 16.31 0.19
N ALA A 15 16.90 16.35 0.55
CA ALA A 15 16.31 17.48 1.24
C ALA A 15 17.13 17.74 2.51
N ASN A 16 17.69 18.94 2.65
CA ASN A 16 18.32 19.41 3.85
C ASN A 16 17.39 19.16 5.04
N PHE A 17 17.92 18.49 6.07
CA PHE A 17 17.25 18.25 7.34
C PHE A 17 17.05 19.60 8.04
N GLN A 18 16.00 20.33 7.66
CA GLN A 18 15.47 21.45 8.45
C GLN A 18 14.48 20.89 9.47
N ALA A 19 14.30 21.64 10.58
CA ALA A 19 13.43 21.29 11.70
C ALA A 19 12.08 20.69 11.27
N PRO A 20 11.45 19.81 12.08
CA PRO A 20 10.20 19.16 11.72
C PRO A 20 9.15 20.20 11.36
N LEU A 21 8.64 20.13 10.14
CA LEU A 21 7.60 21.02 9.62
C LEU A 21 6.36 20.92 10.51
N ARG A 22 5.74 22.06 10.82
CA ARG A 22 4.42 22.09 11.47
C ARG A 22 3.39 21.40 10.60
N GLY A 23 2.36 20.80 11.20
CA GLY A 23 1.38 19.96 10.49
C GLY A 23 0.78 20.58 9.22
N GLU A 24 0.53 21.90 9.21
CA GLU A 24 0.03 22.65 8.05
C GLU A 24 1.03 22.71 6.90
N GLN A 25 2.32 22.89 7.15
CA GLN A 25 3.37 22.90 6.12
C GLN A 25 3.55 21.50 5.50
N LEU A 26 3.45 20.45 6.30
CA LEU A 26 3.52 19.09 5.79
C LEU A 26 2.30 18.74 4.91
N THR A 27 1.12 19.21 5.29
CA THR A 27 -0.11 19.04 4.50
C THR A 27 0.01 19.78 3.16
N ALA A 28 0.47 21.03 3.17
CA ALA A 28 0.65 21.82 1.94
C ALA A 28 1.69 21.19 0.99
N MET A 29 2.79 20.64 1.49
CA MET A 29 3.78 19.91 0.66
C MET A 29 3.18 18.65 0.03
N ILE A 30 2.43 17.86 0.80
CA ILE A 30 1.75 16.67 0.27
C ILE A 30 0.75 17.07 -0.83
N ASP A 31 -0.02 18.14 -0.62
CA ASP A 31 -0.97 18.64 -1.62
C ASP A 31 -0.26 19.09 -2.90
N GLN A 32 0.90 19.73 -2.78
CA GLN A 32 1.71 20.15 -3.93
C GLN A 32 2.23 18.96 -4.72
N ASP A 33 2.76 17.93 -4.05
CA ASP A 33 3.21 16.68 -4.69
C ASP A 33 2.06 15.99 -5.42
N ILE A 34 0.87 15.94 -4.82
CA ILE A 34 -0.33 15.37 -5.46
C ILE A 34 -0.74 16.17 -6.69
N GLN A 35 -0.75 17.51 -6.62
CA GLN A 35 -1.08 18.34 -7.78
C GLN A 35 -0.07 18.17 -8.93
N GLN A 36 1.20 18.04 -8.60
CA GLN A 36 2.23 17.74 -9.59
C GLN A 36 2.00 16.37 -10.26
N ALA A 37 1.71 15.35 -9.47
CA ALA A 37 1.40 14.02 -9.96
C ALA A 37 0.18 14.03 -10.89
N LEU A 38 -0.90 14.72 -10.51
CA LEU A 38 -2.10 14.82 -11.33
C LEU A 38 -1.85 15.53 -12.65
N ARG A 39 -1.04 16.60 -12.66
CA ARG A 39 -0.63 17.28 -13.91
C ARG A 39 0.19 16.33 -14.81
N HIS A 40 1.11 15.58 -14.23
CA HIS A 40 1.91 14.60 -14.97
C HIS A 40 1.02 13.53 -15.61
N LEU A 41 0.19 12.85 -14.81
CA LEU A 41 -0.67 11.76 -15.27
C LEU A 41 -1.65 12.20 -16.37
N ARG A 42 -2.27 13.38 -16.22
CA ARG A 42 -3.16 13.95 -17.25
C ARG A 42 -2.47 14.23 -18.57
N ARG A 43 -1.19 14.57 -18.54
CA ARG A 43 -0.40 14.88 -19.74
C ARG A 43 0.19 13.61 -20.37
N ALA A 44 0.66 12.68 -19.54
CA ALA A 44 1.36 11.50 -19.99
C ALA A 44 0.42 10.40 -20.54
N ASP A 45 -0.84 10.39 -20.11
CA ASP A 45 -1.79 9.34 -20.45
C ASP A 45 -3.21 9.91 -20.64
N PRO A 46 -3.73 9.93 -21.89
CA PRO A 46 -5.09 10.42 -22.18
C PRO A 46 -6.19 9.63 -21.46
N VAL A 47 -6.04 8.31 -21.31
CA VAL A 47 -7.00 7.46 -20.59
C VAL A 47 -7.03 7.85 -19.11
N MET A 48 -5.85 7.98 -18.49
CA MET A 48 -5.73 8.38 -17.10
C MET A 48 -6.26 9.81 -16.87
N ARG A 49 -6.10 10.72 -17.83
CA ARG A 49 -6.70 12.05 -17.78
C ARG A 49 -8.21 11.99 -17.63
N ASP A 50 -8.86 11.13 -18.39
CA ASP A 50 -10.32 10.99 -18.36
C ASP A 50 -10.78 10.31 -17.06
N VAL A 51 -10.05 9.32 -16.58
CA VAL A 51 -10.30 8.69 -15.26
C VAL A 51 -10.20 9.72 -14.13
N ILE A 52 -9.13 10.54 -14.12
CA ILE A 52 -8.96 11.60 -13.11
C ILE A 52 -10.13 12.61 -13.15
N ARG A 53 -10.60 12.98 -14.34
CA ARG A 53 -11.73 13.88 -14.49
C ARG A 53 -13.02 13.28 -13.91
N ARG A 54 -13.31 12.00 -14.19
CA ARG A 54 -14.51 11.30 -13.73
C ARG A 54 -14.47 10.98 -12.23
N ALA A 55 -13.33 10.53 -11.72
CA ALA A 55 -13.17 10.12 -10.31
C ALA A 55 -13.08 11.31 -9.33
N GLY A 56 -12.72 12.50 -9.84
CA GLY A 56 -12.54 13.68 -8.99
C GLY A 56 -11.22 13.69 -8.20
N PRO A 57 -11.20 14.36 -7.02
CA PRO A 57 -9.97 14.60 -6.27
C PRO A 57 -9.38 13.30 -5.70
N PHE A 58 -8.05 13.28 -5.59
CA PHE A 58 -7.34 12.21 -4.91
C PHE A 58 -7.54 12.29 -3.40
N THR A 59 -8.11 11.23 -2.80
CA THR A 59 -8.52 11.22 -1.39
C THR A 59 -7.95 10.04 -0.60
N LEU A 60 -6.85 9.43 -1.07
CA LEU A 60 -6.23 8.32 -0.35
C LEU A 60 -5.73 8.75 1.02
N LYS A 61 -6.23 8.09 2.06
CA LYS A 61 -5.83 8.33 3.45
C LYS A 61 -4.72 7.38 3.87
N ARG A 62 -3.62 7.93 4.39
CA ARG A 62 -2.50 7.13 4.88
C ARG A 62 -2.78 6.55 6.27
N HIS A 63 -2.36 5.32 6.49
CA HIS A 63 -2.38 4.67 7.79
C HIS A 63 -1.16 5.10 8.62
N ARG A 64 -1.36 5.95 9.63
CA ARG A 64 -0.26 6.44 10.48
C ARG A 64 0.36 5.34 11.35
N ASN A 65 -0.46 4.42 11.87
CA ASN A 65 0.02 3.30 12.67
C ASN A 65 0.36 2.11 11.76
N ARG A 66 1.64 1.94 11.43
CA ARG A 66 2.17 0.92 10.52
C ARG A 66 1.92 -0.50 10.99
N PHE A 67 2.12 -0.78 12.27
CA PHE A 67 1.88 -2.11 12.83
C PHE A 67 0.39 -2.48 12.73
N ARG A 68 -0.49 -1.57 13.16
CA ARG A 68 -1.94 -1.77 13.04
C ARG A 68 -2.40 -1.98 11.60
N ALA A 69 -1.79 -1.29 10.64
CA ALA A 69 -2.10 -1.47 9.23
C ALA A 69 -1.78 -2.89 8.75
N LEU A 70 -0.61 -3.44 9.12
CA LEU A 70 -0.24 -4.83 8.81
C LEU A 70 -1.15 -5.84 9.52
N VAL A 71 -1.47 -5.62 10.80
CA VAL A 71 -2.44 -6.44 11.54
C VAL A 71 -3.78 -6.49 10.79
N PHE A 72 -4.30 -5.35 10.37
CA PHE A 72 -5.57 -5.28 9.65
C PHE A 72 -5.50 -5.87 8.25
N SER A 73 -4.36 -5.78 7.59
CA SER A 73 -4.13 -6.44 6.31
C SER A 73 -4.23 -7.96 6.46
N ILE A 74 -3.51 -8.55 7.43
CA ILE A 74 -3.57 -10.01 7.72
C ILE A 74 -5.00 -10.44 8.07
N VAL A 75 -5.70 -9.70 8.94
CA VAL A 75 -7.09 -10.01 9.32
C VAL A 75 -8.00 -10.06 8.10
N SER A 76 -7.79 -9.16 7.13
CA SER A 76 -8.68 -9.00 5.98
C SER A 76 -8.44 -9.99 4.83
N GLN A 77 -7.36 -10.78 4.87
CA GLN A 77 -7.06 -11.74 3.80
C GLN A 77 -8.18 -12.77 3.61
N GLN A 78 -8.55 -13.00 2.35
CA GLN A 78 -9.49 -14.06 1.92
C GLN A 78 -10.86 -14.09 2.64
N ILE A 79 -11.34 -12.95 3.12
CA ILE A 79 -12.67 -12.81 3.70
C ILE A 79 -13.34 -11.52 3.23
N SER A 80 -14.67 -11.44 3.37
CA SER A 80 -15.41 -10.23 3.02
C SER A 80 -15.04 -9.04 3.92
N GLY A 81 -15.19 -7.82 3.40
CA GLY A 81 -14.96 -6.59 4.17
C GLY A 81 -15.78 -6.53 5.46
N LYS A 82 -17.03 -7.03 5.43
CA LYS A 82 -17.92 -7.10 6.61
C LYS A 82 -17.37 -8.06 7.69
N ALA A 83 -16.90 -9.25 7.29
CA ALA A 83 -16.29 -10.20 8.22
C ALA A 83 -14.99 -9.66 8.81
N ALA A 84 -14.14 -9.05 7.98
CA ALA A 84 -12.90 -8.42 8.43
C ALA A 84 -13.16 -7.28 9.44
N ALA A 85 -14.18 -6.44 9.19
CA ALA A 85 -14.56 -5.36 10.09
C ALA A 85 -15.02 -5.91 11.46
N ALA A 86 -15.81 -6.99 11.47
CA ALA A 86 -16.29 -7.63 12.70
C ALA A 86 -15.12 -8.22 13.52
N ILE A 87 -14.16 -8.91 12.87
CA ILE A 87 -12.99 -9.46 13.57
C ILE A 87 -12.11 -8.33 14.13
N ARG A 88 -11.87 -7.27 13.35
CA ARG A 88 -11.10 -6.10 13.82
C ARG A 88 -11.75 -5.44 15.03
N ALA A 89 -13.08 -5.30 15.03
CA ALA A 89 -13.81 -4.73 16.16
C ALA A 89 -13.65 -5.60 17.42
N ARG A 90 -13.84 -6.93 17.31
CA ARG A 90 -13.63 -7.85 18.43
C ARG A 90 -12.21 -7.85 18.97
N LEU A 91 -11.21 -7.81 18.08
CA LEU A 91 -9.79 -7.72 18.50
C LEU A 91 -9.52 -6.42 19.27
N ILE A 92 -10.05 -5.29 18.82
CA ILE A 92 -9.91 -4.00 19.51
C ILE A 92 -10.56 -4.07 20.89
N GLU A 93 -11.78 -4.61 20.96
CA GLU A 93 -12.51 -4.74 22.23
C GLU A 93 -11.79 -5.66 23.22
N TYR A 94 -11.31 -6.80 22.74
CA TYR A 94 -10.57 -7.78 23.57
C TYR A 94 -9.29 -7.19 24.17
N LEU A 95 -8.62 -6.31 23.44
CA LEU A 95 -7.37 -5.69 23.91
C LEU A 95 -7.59 -4.53 24.89
N LYS A 96 -8.79 -3.97 25.03
CA LYS A 96 -9.04 -2.81 25.91
C LYS A 96 -8.54 -3.04 27.35
N PRO A 97 -7.97 -2.03 27.97
CA PRO A 97 -7.75 -0.65 27.50
C PRO A 97 -6.47 -0.48 26.64
N LYS A 98 -5.74 -1.57 26.33
CA LYS A 98 -4.48 -1.51 25.58
C LYS A 98 -4.74 -1.31 24.08
N PRO A 99 -3.92 -0.52 23.38
CA PRO A 99 -4.00 -0.40 21.92
C PRO A 99 -3.45 -1.65 21.21
N ILE A 100 -3.80 -1.81 19.94
CA ILE A 100 -3.10 -2.77 19.05
C ILE A 100 -1.65 -2.33 18.90
N SER A 101 -0.74 -3.07 19.51
CA SER A 101 0.71 -2.87 19.49
C SER A 101 1.43 -4.22 19.37
N PRO A 102 2.72 -4.24 18.97
CA PRO A 102 3.49 -5.47 18.94
C PRO A 102 3.45 -6.21 20.29
N GLN A 103 3.59 -5.48 21.39
CA GLN A 103 3.63 -6.04 22.73
C GLN A 103 2.26 -6.58 23.17
N SER A 104 1.15 -5.90 22.82
CA SER A 104 -0.19 -6.36 23.19
C SER A 104 -0.58 -7.63 22.44
N ILE A 105 -0.22 -7.73 21.15
CA ILE A 105 -0.50 -8.93 20.33
C ILE A 105 0.43 -10.09 20.71
N ALA A 106 1.73 -9.85 20.90
CA ALA A 106 2.70 -10.90 21.21
C ALA A 106 2.45 -11.62 22.56
N ARG A 107 1.64 -11.03 23.44
CA ARG A 107 1.23 -11.62 24.74
C ARG A 107 -0.01 -12.51 24.65
N LEU A 108 -0.73 -12.46 23.53
CA LEU A 108 -1.94 -13.26 23.33
C LEU A 108 -1.59 -14.71 23.01
N THR A 109 -2.38 -15.62 23.53
CA THR A 109 -2.31 -17.03 23.14
C THR A 109 -3.01 -17.26 21.78
N PRO A 110 -2.71 -18.35 21.08
CA PRO A 110 -3.44 -18.72 19.88
C PRO A 110 -4.96 -18.86 20.14
N GLU A 111 -5.36 -19.36 21.27
CA GLU A 111 -6.76 -19.54 21.68
C GLU A 111 -7.49 -18.20 21.82
N GLU A 112 -6.85 -17.22 22.45
CA GLU A 112 -7.37 -15.85 22.60
C GLU A 112 -7.56 -15.18 21.23
N LEU A 113 -6.61 -15.31 20.30
CA LEU A 113 -6.76 -14.79 18.93
C LEU A 113 -7.85 -15.53 18.15
N ARG A 114 -8.02 -16.82 18.36
CA ARG A 114 -9.11 -17.59 17.75
C ARG A 114 -10.49 -17.21 18.30
N SER A 115 -10.59 -16.87 19.58
CA SER A 115 -11.86 -16.45 20.22
C SER A 115 -12.42 -15.17 19.61
N VAL A 116 -11.57 -14.28 19.09
CA VAL A 116 -12.00 -13.07 18.34
C VAL A 116 -12.35 -13.35 16.88
N GLY A 117 -12.24 -14.60 16.42
CA GLY A 117 -12.68 -15.05 15.10
C GLY A 117 -11.55 -15.17 14.07
N MET A 118 -10.30 -15.32 14.50
CA MET A 118 -9.20 -15.57 13.58
C MET A 118 -9.07 -17.05 13.25
N SER A 119 -8.71 -17.35 12.00
CA SER A 119 -8.31 -18.70 11.62
C SER A 119 -6.95 -19.08 12.25
N PRO A 120 -6.66 -20.38 12.44
CA PRO A 120 -5.36 -20.82 12.95
C PRO A 120 -4.19 -20.23 12.16
N GLN A 121 -4.31 -20.15 10.83
CA GLN A 121 -3.29 -19.60 9.95
C GLN A 121 -3.06 -18.10 10.20
N LYS A 122 -4.12 -17.28 10.28
CA LYS A 122 -4.00 -15.84 10.57
C LYS A 122 -3.48 -15.57 11.98
N THR A 123 -3.83 -16.43 12.94
CA THR A 123 -3.29 -16.41 14.29
C THR A 123 -1.77 -16.55 14.28
N ALA A 124 -1.25 -17.56 13.55
CA ALA A 124 0.19 -17.77 13.41
C ALA A 124 0.88 -16.58 12.73
N TYR A 125 0.27 -16.01 11.68
CA TYR A 125 0.81 -14.83 10.98
C TYR A 125 0.87 -13.59 11.88
N LEU A 126 -0.16 -13.37 12.67
CA LEU A 126 -0.24 -12.23 13.58
C LEU A 126 0.81 -12.32 14.69
N LEU A 127 0.98 -13.51 15.27
CA LEU A 127 1.99 -13.76 16.30
C LEU A 127 3.42 -13.63 15.74
N ASP A 128 3.68 -14.13 14.51
CA ASP A 128 4.99 -13.97 13.86
C ASP A 128 5.31 -12.48 13.65
N LEU A 129 4.38 -11.72 13.07
CA LEU A 129 4.52 -10.27 12.89
C LEU A 129 4.80 -9.56 14.22
N ALA A 130 3.98 -9.84 15.24
CA ALA A 130 4.07 -9.19 16.54
C ALA A 130 5.40 -9.47 17.24
N ASN A 131 5.83 -10.73 17.25
CA ASN A 131 7.10 -11.15 17.84
C ASN A 131 8.30 -10.52 17.16
N ARG A 132 8.37 -10.54 15.82
CA ARG A 132 9.47 -9.91 15.06
C ARG A 132 9.58 -8.43 15.34
N VAL A 133 8.44 -7.70 15.38
CA VAL A 133 8.47 -6.26 15.69
C VAL A 133 8.81 -6.00 17.15
N ALA A 134 8.26 -6.78 18.11
CA ALA A 134 8.56 -6.64 19.54
C ALA A 134 10.04 -6.89 19.87
N ARG A 135 10.66 -7.87 19.19
CA ARG A 135 12.10 -8.21 19.34
C ARG A 135 13.01 -7.30 18.50
N ARG A 136 12.45 -6.34 17.76
CA ARG A 136 13.19 -5.44 16.86
C ARG A 136 13.90 -6.13 15.68
N GLU A 137 13.52 -7.36 15.35
CA GLU A 137 13.95 -8.04 14.13
C GLU A 137 13.35 -7.37 12.89
N LEU A 138 12.11 -6.88 12.98
CA LEU A 138 11.44 -6.06 11.97
C LEU A 138 11.25 -4.62 12.48
N ARG A 139 11.97 -3.68 11.87
CA ARG A 139 12.02 -2.26 12.30
C ARG A 139 11.11 -1.40 11.44
N LEU A 140 9.79 -1.41 11.72
CA LEU A 140 8.80 -0.61 10.99
C LEU A 140 9.07 0.90 11.04
N ASP A 141 9.70 1.38 12.11
CA ASP A 141 10.11 2.77 12.29
C ASP A 141 11.18 3.22 11.30
N ARG A 142 12.05 2.32 10.83
CA ARG A 142 13.14 2.62 9.89
C ARG A 142 12.72 2.57 8.41
N MET A 143 11.60 1.96 8.09
CA MET A 143 11.16 1.69 6.71
C MET A 143 10.98 2.93 5.83
N THR A 144 10.79 4.10 6.43
CA THR A 144 10.74 5.36 5.64
C THR A 144 12.07 5.73 4.99
N ARG A 145 13.20 5.21 5.50
CA ARG A 145 14.55 5.47 5.01
C ARG A 145 15.08 4.37 4.09
N MET A 146 14.35 3.27 3.98
CA MET A 146 14.68 2.12 3.14
C MET A 146 14.17 2.34 1.72
N SER A 147 14.77 1.67 0.73
CA SER A 147 14.20 1.58 -0.61
C SER A 147 12.90 0.75 -0.61
N ASP A 148 12.14 0.79 -1.69
CA ASP A 148 10.91 0.01 -1.81
C ASP A 148 11.22 -1.50 -1.83
N GLU A 149 12.31 -1.89 -2.50
CA GLU A 149 12.81 -3.26 -2.55
C GLU A 149 13.21 -3.76 -1.15
N GLU A 150 13.99 -2.98 -0.40
CA GLU A 150 14.39 -3.32 0.98
C GLU A 150 13.19 -3.48 1.91
N VAL A 151 12.15 -2.64 1.74
CA VAL A 151 10.90 -2.76 2.52
C VAL A 151 10.15 -4.04 2.15
N ILE A 152 10.05 -4.36 0.85
CA ILE A 152 9.41 -5.60 0.39
C ILE A 152 10.15 -6.81 0.94
N GLU A 153 11.48 -6.86 0.79
CA GLU A 153 12.33 -7.94 1.29
C GLU A 153 12.16 -8.16 2.80
N ALA A 154 12.13 -7.08 3.59
CA ALA A 154 11.93 -7.16 5.02
C ALA A 154 10.52 -7.67 5.40
N LEU A 155 9.49 -7.23 4.69
CA LEU A 155 8.10 -7.59 5.01
C LEU A 155 7.75 -9.02 4.60
N ILE A 156 8.26 -9.53 3.49
CA ILE A 156 7.98 -10.91 3.04
C ILE A 156 8.61 -11.98 3.95
N GLN A 157 9.51 -11.63 4.85
CA GLN A 157 10.02 -12.53 5.90
C GLN A 157 8.95 -12.87 6.95
N VAL A 158 7.89 -12.07 7.04
CA VAL A 158 6.77 -12.32 7.95
C VAL A 158 5.81 -13.33 7.31
N LYS A 159 5.46 -14.38 8.05
CA LYS A 159 4.50 -15.38 7.58
C LYS A 159 3.19 -14.72 7.15
N GLY A 160 2.74 -15.05 5.95
CA GLY A 160 1.48 -14.53 5.39
C GLY A 160 1.55 -13.12 4.82
N ILE A 161 2.71 -12.48 4.78
CA ILE A 161 2.91 -11.22 4.05
C ILE A 161 3.63 -11.54 2.73
N GLY A 162 2.91 -11.39 1.62
CA GLY A 162 3.48 -11.49 0.27
C GLY A 162 3.83 -10.12 -0.32
N VAL A 163 4.43 -10.14 -1.52
CA VAL A 163 4.82 -8.93 -2.26
C VAL A 163 3.66 -7.95 -2.42
N TRP A 164 2.47 -8.43 -2.79
CA TRP A 164 1.28 -7.58 -2.90
C TRP A 164 0.94 -6.86 -1.60
N THR A 165 0.97 -7.55 -0.46
CA THR A 165 0.71 -6.93 0.86
C THR A 165 1.78 -5.89 1.21
N ALA A 166 3.05 -6.16 0.88
CA ALA A 166 4.14 -5.21 1.07
C ALA A 166 3.97 -3.97 0.18
N GLN A 167 3.53 -4.13 -1.08
CA GLN A 167 3.20 -3.01 -1.97
C GLN A 167 2.04 -2.16 -1.43
N MET A 168 0.99 -2.80 -0.89
CA MET A 168 -0.10 -2.07 -0.21
C MET A 168 0.42 -1.29 1.00
N PHE A 169 1.34 -1.85 1.75
CA PHE A 169 1.98 -1.13 2.86
C PHE A 169 2.80 0.07 2.40
N LEU A 170 3.56 -0.05 1.31
CA LEU A 170 4.29 1.06 0.69
C LEU A 170 3.34 2.21 0.31
N ILE A 171 2.23 1.90 -0.36
CA ILE A 171 1.24 2.87 -0.82
C ILE A 171 0.49 3.49 0.38
N PHE A 172 -0.16 2.65 1.20
CA PHE A 172 -1.11 3.11 2.21
C PHE A 172 -0.47 3.53 3.54
N SER A 173 0.72 3.02 3.89
CA SER A 173 1.37 3.32 5.16
C SER A 173 2.61 4.20 5.02
N LEU A 174 3.46 3.97 4.03
CA LEU A 174 4.63 4.81 3.78
C LEU A 174 4.33 5.98 2.84
N GLY A 175 3.27 5.89 2.03
CA GLY A 175 2.87 6.92 1.08
C GLY A 175 3.86 7.07 -0.08
N ARG A 176 4.46 5.96 -0.51
CA ARG A 176 5.32 5.93 -1.70
C ARG A 176 4.51 6.27 -2.93
N LEU A 177 5.05 7.12 -3.79
CA LEU A 177 4.31 7.66 -4.94
C LEU A 177 4.44 6.81 -6.20
N ASP A 178 5.44 5.92 -6.28
CA ASP A 178 5.79 5.19 -7.51
C ASP A 178 5.79 3.66 -7.34
N VAL A 179 4.81 3.12 -6.65
CA VAL A 179 4.60 1.68 -6.51
C VAL A 179 3.52 1.23 -7.49
N PHE A 180 3.84 0.22 -8.31
CA PHE A 180 2.89 -0.39 -9.24
C PHE A 180 2.63 -1.86 -8.88
N PRO A 181 1.47 -2.19 -8.28
CA PRO A 181 1.11 -3.55 -7.90
C PRO A 181 0.53 -4.30 -9.12
N HIS A 182 1.39 -4.76 -10.02
CA HIS A 182 1.02 -5.38 -11.29
C HIS A 182 0.22 -6.68 -11.14
N ASP A 183 0.30 -7.35 -9.99
CA ASP A 183 -0.47 -8.57 -9.69
C ASP A 183 -1.81 -8.28 -8.99
N ASP A 184 -2.12 -7.01 -8.69
CA ASP A 184 -3.40 -6.64 -8.10
C ASP A 184 -4.54 -6.86 -9.10
N LEU A 185 -5.50 -7.71 -8.73
CA LEU A 185 -6.62 -8.06 -9.62
C LEU A 185 -7.47 -6.84 -9.96
N GLY A 186 -7.68 -5.93 -9.01
CA GLY A 186 -8.43 -4.69 -9.23
C GLY A 186 -7.73 -3.80 -10.25
N VAL A 187 -6.41 -3.62 -10.12
CA VAL A 187 -5.61 -2.83 -11.06
C VAL A 187 -5.63 -3.48 -12.45
N ARG A 188 -5.43 -4.79 -12.55
CA ARG A 188 -5.51 -5.51 -13.83
C ARG A 188 -6.88 -5.40 -14.48
N SER A 189 -7.95 -5.55 -13.69
CA SER A 189 -9.33 -5.38 -14.17
C SER A 189 -9.59 -3.96 -14.65
N ALA A 190 -9.13 -2.96 -13.90
CA ALA A 190 -9.23 -1.57 -14.32
C ALA A 190 -8.47 -1.30 -15.63
N ILE A 191 -7.23 -1.79 -15.76
CA ILE A 191 -6.45 -1.65 -16.99
C ILE A 191 -7.19 -2.30 -18.16
N ARG A 192 -7.67 -3.53 -18.00
CA ARG A 192 -8.45 -4.19 -19.06
C ARG A 192 -9.62 -3.32 -19.52
N ASN A 193 -10.42 -2.84 -18.59
CA ASN A 193 -11.63 -2.06 -18.92
C ASN A 193 -11.28 -0.69 -19.53
N LEU A 194 -10.30 0.01 -18.98
CA LEU A 194 -9.94 1.36 -19.39
C LEU A 194 -9.23 1.43 -20.75
N TYR A 195 -8.43 0.40 -21.06
CA TYR A 195 -7.64 0.34 -22.29
C TYR A 195 -8.23 -0.58 -23.35
N GLY A 196 -9.44 -1.09 -23.12
CA GLY A 196 -10.17 -1.90 -24.10
C GLY A 196 -9.47 -3.22 -24.45
N LEU A 197 -8.89 -3.89 -23.44
CA LEU A 197 -8.26 -5.19 -23.64
C LEU A 197 -9.30 -6.32 -23.51
N ASP A 198 -9.17 -7.34 -24.35
CA ASP A 198 -10.08 -8.50 -24.34
C ASP A 198 -9.89 -9.33 -23.06
N GLU A 199 -8.64 -9.46 -22.59
CA GLU A 199 -8.29 -10.27 -21.43
C GLU A 199 -7.56 -9.46 -20.35
N LEU A 200 -7.46 -10.04 -19.14
CA LEU A 200 -6.67 -9.46 -18.07
C LEU A 200 -5.20 -9.37 -18.49
N PRO A 201 -4.58 -8.16 -18.46
CA PRO A 201 -3.21 -7.99 -18.91
C PRO A 201 -2.26 -8.83 -18.07
N ASN A 202 -1.26 -9.43 -18.70
CA ASN A 202 -0.15 -10.05 -18.01
C ASN A 202 0.80 -8.97 -17.44
N LYS A 203 1.85 -9.40 -16.75
CA LYS A 203 2.84 -8.50 -16.12
C LYS A 203 3.45 -7.53 -17.14
N GLU A 204 3.89 -8.01 -18.29
CA GLU A 204 4.56 -7.21 -19.31
C GLU A 204 3.64 -6.13 -19.90
N VAL A 205 2.42 -6.51 -20.25
CA VAL A 205 1.39 -5.58 -20.77
C VAL A 205 1.03 -4.54 -19.70
N SER A 206 0.85 -4.97 -18.45
CA SER A 206 0.56 -4.08 -17.34
C SER A 206 1.67 -3.04 -17.12
N HIS A 207 2.94 -3.48 -17.13
CA HIS A 207 4.09 -2.58 -16.98
C HIS A 207 4.24 -1.62 -18.15
N ARG A 208 4.01 -2.08 -19.39
CA ARG A 208 4.04 -1.22 -20.58
C ARG A 208 3.02 -0.09 -20.50
N ILE A 209 1.79 -0.41 -20.09
CA ILE A 209 0.72 0.58 -19.91
C ILE A 209 1.05 1.54 -18.75
N ALA A 210 1.62 1.03 -17.65
CA ALA A 210 1.95 1.84 -16.48
C ALA A 210 3.25 2.66 -16.62
N THR A 211 4.06 2.43 -17.67
CA THR A 211 5.32 3.17 -17.87
C THR A 211 5.15 4.69 -17.87
N PRO A 212 4.14 5.27 -18.58
CA PRO A 212 3.91 6.72 -18.55
C PRO A 212 3.47 7.27 -17.19
N TRP A 213 2.99 6.43 -16.27
CA TRP A 213 2.53 6.88 -14.96
C TRP A 213 3.65 7.25 -14.01
N ARG A 214 4.88 6.76 -14.28
CA ARG A 214 6.03 7.05 -13.43
C ARG A 214 6.44 8.53 -13.50
N PRO A 215 6.83 9.09 -12.35
CA PRO A 215 7.10 8.49 -11.03
C PRO A 215 5.90 8.52 -10.07
N TYR A 216 4.66 8.41 -10.57
CA TYR A 216 3.43 8.53 -9.77
C TYR A 216 2.50 7.32 -9.92
N ALA A 217 3.08 6.12 -10.12
CA ALA A 217 2.32 4.90 -10.37
C ALA A 217 1.35 4.55 -9.22
N SER A 218 1.66 4.89 -7.97
CA SER A 218 0.73 4.67 -6.84
C SER A 218 -0.54 5.52 -6.95
N ILE A 219 -0.43 6.74 -7.46
CA ILE A 219 -1.58 7.63 -7.64
C ILE A 219 -2.42 7.12 -8.82
N ALA A 220 -1.79 6.72 -9.93
CA ALA A 220 -2.48 6.10 -11.05
C ALA A 220 -3.18 4.79 -10.62
N THR A 221 -2.53 3.97 -9.81
CA THR A 221 -3.11 2.75 -9.21
C THR A 221 -4.39 3.06 -8.43
N TRP A 222 -4.38 4.12 -7.61
CA TRP A 222 -5.57 4.55 -6.88
C TRP A 222 -6.71 4.93 -7.83
N TYR A 223 -6.41 5.63 -8.91
CA TYR A 223 -7.41 5.98 -9.92
C TYR A 223 -7.91 4.76 -10.70
N CYS A 224 -7.06 3.75 -10.92
CA CYS A 224 -7.51 2.45 -11.43
C CYS A 224 -8.57 1.82 -10.54
N TRP A 225 -8.34 1.75 -9.23
CA TRP A 225 -9.36 1.22 -8.30
C TRP A 225 -10.64 2.06 -8.31
N ARG A 226 -10.54 3.39 -8.35
CA ARG A 226 -11.72 4.28 -8.41
C ARG A 226 -12.52 4.09 -9.69
N SER A 227 -11.87 3.80 -10.81
CA SER A 227 -12.56 3.58 -12.08
C SER A 227 -13.50 2.36 -12.06
N LEU A 228 -13.24 1.37 -11.20
CA LEU A 228 -14.11 0.20 -11.04
C LEU A 228 -15.45 0.52 -10.36
N GLU A 229 -15.56 1.70 -9.76
CA GLU A 229 -16.80 2.17 -9.12
C GLU A 229 -17.66 3.02 -10.08
N PHE A 230 -17.19 3.29 -11.30
CA PHE A 230 -17.96 4.03 -12.28
C PHE A 230 -19.17 3.20 -12.70
N LYS A 231 -20.35 3.80 -12.62
CA LYS A 231 -21.56 3.27 -13.23
C LYS A 231 -21.62 3.82 -14.66
N ASP A 232 -21.89 2.96 -15.59
CA ASP A 232 -22.19 3.31 -16.98
C ASP A 232 -23.47 4.14 -17.04
#